data_225c4ac6c6d17d0ee81c4612a6f982f5
#
_entry.id   225c4ac6c6d17d0ee81c4612a6f982f5
#
_cell.length_a   1.000
_cell.length_b   1.000
_cell.length_c   1.000
_cell.angle_alpha   90.00
_cell.angle_beta   90.00
_cell.angle_gamma   90.00
#
_symmetry.space_group_name_H-M   'P 1'
#
loop_
_entity.id
_entity.type
_entity.pdbx_description
1 polymer ?
#
loop_
_entity_poly.entity_id
_entity_poly.type
_entity_poly.pdbx_seq_one_letter_code
_entity_poly.pdbx_strand_id
1 'polypeptide(L)'
;MSRSGRHGPLLLLLAALATPGAARAYPWMIRHGYSGCGVCHLDPSGAGLLTDYGRAQSDLLMATRWTSEKSEEASPTSEFGLGLFKLPDWLFLGFSYRGGELFARSTTNNDSGQQQTTATDQRWLHMLADLRAGLRIGRFRASGTIGWLPYPASAISVTNSETNNIVAREFWAGWEIGEEAGLVRGGRINLPFGLRNVEHTAWVRAATRTDINEGQQYGVSLLLAGETVRGEIMAIAGNYQLKPDDYRERGYSGYVEAMVAPSMALGLSSLVTRADRGLSTKVPTLRQAHGAFLRWGILPQLGLLAEADVLLQQRLGTGVLEAGSATWTQFDWEPIQGFHLMPAFETWKQYGDMGGVSTGEWITVDWFPWSHLELRIDLFFRQQPQTGGSTHSLGALFQVHVLL
;
A
#
# COMPACT_ATOMS: atom_id res chain seq x y z
N MET A 1 20.90 25.65 42.72
CA MET A 1 20.17 25.93 41.47
C MET A 1 19.80 24.62 40.83
N SER A 2 18.55 24.23 40.97
CA SER A 2 18.00 22.94 40.53
C SER A 2 17.72 22.95 39.03
N ARG A 3 18.30 22.02 38.27
CA ARG A 3 17.95 21.74 36.86
C ARG A 3 16.84 20.69 36.84
N SER A 4 15.59 21.10 37.10
CA SER A 4 14.44 20.26 36.88
C SER A 4 13.64 20.82 35.69
N GLY A 5 13.26 20.01 34.73
CA GLY A 5 12.13 20.33 33.88
C GLY A 5 12.30 20.29 32.34
N ARG A 6 13.12 19.40 31.73
CA ARG A 6 13.16 19.23 30.27
C ARG A 6 12.66 17.89 29.72
N HIS A 7 12.19 16.97 30.57
CA HIS A 7 11.69 15.65 30.13
C HIS A 7 10.15 15.52 30.12
N GLY A 8 9.43 16.58 30.52
CA GLY A 8 7.96 16.57 30.58
C GLY A 8 7.25 16.29 29.26
N PRO A 9 7.60 16.96 28.14
CA PRO A 9 6.87 16.75 26.88
C PRO A 9 7.15 15.38 26.25
N LEU A 10 8.33 14.79 26.44
CA LEU A 10 8.65 13.46 25.93
C LEU A 10 7.91 12.36 26.71
N LEU A 11 7.76 12.52 28.03
CA LEU A 11 7.00 11.60 28.87
C LEU A 11 5.49 11.68 28.59
N LEU A 12 4.95 12.87 28.29
CA LEU A 12 3.56 13.04 27.88
C LEU A 12 3.29 12.44 26.50
N LEU A 13 4.22 12.55 25.57
CA LEU A 13 4.12 11.90 24.27
C LEU A 13 4.16 10.36 24.40
N LEU A 14 5.06 9.82 25.24
CA LEU A 14 5.15 8.40 25.53
C LEU A 14 3.93 7.87 26.30
N ALA A 15 3.35 8.65 27.19
CA ALA A 15 2.13 8.29 27.92
C ALA A 15 0.88 8.29 27.02
N ALA A 16 0.79 9.20 26.03
CA ALA A 16 -0.28 9.22 25.05
C ALA A 16 -0.23 8.02 24.07
N LEU A 17 0.94 7.39 23.92
CA LEU A 17 1.15 6.19 23.09
C LEU A 17 0.84 4.87 23.82
N ALA A 18 0.53 4.90 25.11
CA ALA A 18 0.42 3.71 25.97
C ALA A 18 -1.02 3.23 26.24
N THR A 19 -2.04 3.81 25.62
CA THR A 19 -3.42 3.30 25.73
C THR A 19 -3.66 2.20 24.70
N PRO A 20 -4.01 0.96 25.11
CA PRO A 20 -4.31 -0.12 24.18
C PRO A 20 -5.65 0.12 23.48
N GLY A 21 -5.62 0.36 22.20
CA GLY A 21 -6.79 0.53 21.36
C GLY A 21 -6.83 -0.43 20.18
N ALA A 22 -8.01 -0.87 19.82
CA ALA A 22 -8.25 -1.78 18.71
C ALA A 22 -7.88 -1.11 17.38
N ALA A 23 -6.80 -1.56 16.74
CA ALA A 23 -6.32 -1.09 15.45
C ALA A 23 -6.96 -1.87 14.30
N ARG A 24 -7.26 -1.25 13.14
CA ARG A 24 -8.19 -1.82 12.13
C ARG A 24 -7.81 -1.48 10.67
N ALA A 25 -8.27 -2.28 9.68
CA ALA A 25 -7.77 -2.44 8.31
C ALA A 25 -8.47 -1.59 7.22
N TYR A 26 -7.99 -1.55 6.01
CA TYR A 26 -8.29 -0.71 4.83
C TYR A 26 -8.35 0.80 5.12
N PRO A 27 -7.72 1.66 4.31
CA PRO A 27 -7.72 3.10 4.59
C PRO A 27 -9.13 3.70 4.71
N TRP A 28 -10.09 3.25 3.90
CA TRP A 28 -11.47 3.72 3.92
C TRP A 28 -12.33 3.07 5.03
N MET A 29 -11.86 2.00 5.68
CA MET A 29 -12.52 1.42 6.86
C MET A 29 -12.59 2.37 8.06
N ILE A 30 -11.90 3.50 8.02
CA ILE A 30 -12.01 4.56 9.02
C ILE A 30 -13.45 5.05 9.19
N ARG A 31 -14.30 4.98 8.17
CA ARG A 31 -15.73 5.30 8.22
C ARG A 31 -16.54 4.34 9.12
N HIS A 32 -16.06 3.13 9.33
CA HIS A 32 -16.61 2.14 10.26
C HIS A 32 -15.95 2.18 11.64
N GLY A 33 -15.20 3.24 11.95
CA GLY A 33 -14.47 3.42 13.21
C GLY A 33 -13.17 2.63 13.29
N TYR A 34 -12.66 2.12 12.15
CA TYR A 34 -11.43 1.34 12.09
C TYR A 34 -10.22 2.25 11.84
N SER A 35 -9.46 2.55 12.90
CA SER A 35 -8.32 3.47 12.81
C SER A 35 -7.03 2.83 12.27
N GLY A 36 -6.75 1.54 12.49
CA GLY A 36 -5.50 0.88 12.08
C GLY A 36 -5.69 -0.49 11.43
N CYS A 37 -4.60 -1.07 10.96
CA CYS A 37 -4.63 -2.28 10.12
C CYS A 37 -4.40 -3.58 10.90
N GLY A 38 -3.68 -3.52 12.03
CA GLY A 38 -3.15 -4.69 12.74
C GLY A 38 -4.17 -5.59 13.42
N VAL A 39 -5.46 -5.18 13.52
CA VAL A 39 -6.52 -6.06 14.04
C VAL A 39 -7.00 -7.05 12.99
N CYS A 40 -7.11 -6.60 11.75
CA CYS A 40 -7.55 -7.44 10.63
C CYS A 40 -6.40 -8.15 9.93
N HIS A 41 -5.18 -7.59 10.00
CA HIS A 41 -4.01 -8.16 9.35
C HIS A 41 -2.96 -8.59 10.36
N LEU A 42 -2.30 -9.71 10.09
CA LEU A 42 -1.15 -10.16 10.88
C LEU A 42 0.01 -9.17 10.74
N ASP A 43 0.21 -8.59 9.55
CA ASP A 43 1.08 -7.45 9.32
C ASP A 43 0.34 -6.16 9.68
N PRO A 44 0.78 -5.43 10.72
CA PRO A 44 0.13 -4.19 11.13
C PRO A 44 0.24 -3.07 10.08
N SER A 45 1.04 -3.22 9.03
CA SER A 45 1.05 -2.31 7.89
C SER A 45 -0.21 -2.40 7.02
N GLY A 46 -1.04 -3.44 7.21
CA GLY A 46 -2.29 -3.63 6.48
C GLY A 46 -2.17 -4.42 5.19
N ALA A 47 -0.99 -4.95 4.90
CA ALA A 47 -0.78 -5.84 3.76
C ALA A 47 -0.93 -7.32 4.18
N GLY A 48 -1.18 -8.17 3.20
CA GLY A 48 -0.98 -9.59 3.31
C GLY A 48 -2.08 -10.35 4.07
N LEU A 49 -1.66 -11.13 5.04
CA LEU A 49 -2.45 -12.18 5.68
C LEU A 49 -3.48 -11.61 6.67
N LEU A 50 -4.73 -12.05 6.54
CA LEU A 50 -5.80 -11.70 7.49
C LEU A 50 -5.72 -12.56 8.76
N THR A 51 -6.05 -11.95 9.89
CA THR A 51 -6.39 -12.67 11.14
C THR A 51 -7.81 -13.24 11.04
N ASP A 52 -8.19 -14.13 11.97
CA ASP A 52 -9.56 -14.67 12.01
C ASP A 52 -10.59 -13.54 12.21
N TYR A 53 -10.25 -12.55 13.02
CA TYR A 53 -11.06 -11.34 13.15
C TYR A 53 -11.18 -10.58 11.81
N GLY A 54 -10.08 -10.42 11.06
CA GLY A 54 -10.10 -9.78 9.76
C GLY A 54 -11.00 -10.51 8.75
N ARG A 55 -10.96 -11.84 8.76
CA ARG A 55 -11.85 -12.70 7.93
C ARG A 55 -13.31 -12.53 8.33
N ALA A 56 -13.63 -12.57 9.63
CA ALA A 56 -14.98 -12.32 10.11
C ALA A 56 -15.48 -10.93 9.69
N GLN A 57 -14.63 -9.89 9.78
CA GLN A 57 -15.01 -8.54 9.35
C GLN A 57 -15.18 -8.42 7.83
N SER A 58 -14.45 -9.21 7.04
CA SER A 58 -14.67 -9.24 5.58
C SER A 58 -16.07 -9.72 5.21
N ASP A 59 -16.62 -10.66 5.97
CA ASP A 59 -18.00 -11.13 5.81
C ASP A 59 -19.03 -10.13 6.38
N LEU A 60 -18.78 -9.61 7.59
CA LEU A 60 -19.73 -8.78 8.31
C LEU A 60 -19.90 -7.37 7.75
N LEU A 61 -18.82 -6.77 7.21
CA LEU A 61 -18.79 -5.36 6.79
C LEU A 61 -18.47 -5.16 5.32
N MET A 62 -17.69 -6.03 4.69
CA MET A 62 -17.26 -5.80 3.31
C MET A 62 -18.10 -6.58 2.30
N ALA A 63 -18.51 -7.82 2.62
CA ALA A 63 -19.26 -8.62 1.66
C ALA A 63 -20.73 -8.21 1.59
N THR A 64 -21.31 -8.33 0.39
CA THR A 64 -22.75 -8.17 0.19
C THR A 64 -23.52 -9.25 0.94
N ARG A 65 -24.43 -8.86 1.79
CA ARG A 65 -25.28 -9.79 2.55
C ARG A 65 -26.61 -9.96 1.83
N TRP A 66 -26.82 -11.14 1.28
CA TRP A 66 -27.99 -11.47 0.47
C TRP A 66 -29.24 -11.77 1.30
N THR A 67 -29.11 -11.93 2.62
CA THR A 67 -30.21 -12.21 3.53
C THR A 67 -30.68 -10.94 4.23
N SER A 68 -32.02 -10.83 4.44
CA SER A 68 -32.61 -9.70 5.17
C SER A 68 -32.31 -9.74 6.68
N GLU A 69 -31.97 -10.90 7.22
CA GLU A 69 -31.55 -11.06 8.61
C GLU A 69 -30.06 -10.71 8.73
N LYS A 70 -29.78 -9.60 9.38
CA LYS A 70 -28.43 -9.22 9.78
C LYS A 70 -28.02 -10.10 10.97
N SER A 71 -27.43 -11.27 10.69
CA SER A 71 -26.70 -12.01 11.71
C SER A 71 -25.57 -11.15 12.25
N GLU A 72 -25.39 -11.10 13.55
CA GLU A 72 -24.24 -10.47 14.20
C GLU A 72 -22.99 -11.37 14.14
N GLU A 73 -23.17 -12.62 13.73
CA GLU A 73 -22.08 -13.59 13.57
C GLU A 73 -21.67 -13.71 12.10
N ALA A 74 -20.36 -13.80 11.87
CA ALA A 74 -19.81 -14.07 10.55
C ALA A 74 -20.16 -15.50 10.10
N SER A 75 -20.30 -15.69 8.80
CA SER A 75 -20.49 -17.02 8.23
C SER A 75 -19.27 -17.90 8.50
N PRO A 76 -19.44 -19.18 8.89
CA PRO A 76 -18.33 -20.12 8.99
C PRO A 76 -17.51 -20.22 7.71
N THR A 77 -18.11 -19.96 6.55
CA THR A 77 -17.39 -19.94 5.26
C THR A 77 -16.44 -18.77 5.10
N SER A 78 -16.45 -17.76 5.98
CA SER A 78 -15.45 -16.68 5.99
C SER A 78 -14.09 -17.12 6.54
N GLU A 79 -14.03 -18.25 7.24
CA GLU A 79 -12.80 -18.82 7.76
C GLU A 79 -11.89 -19.36 6.63
N PHE A 80 -10.61 -19.62 6.95
CA PHE A 80 -9.66 -20.19 6.00
C PHE A 80 -10.18 -21.49 5.36
N GLY A 81 -10.01 -21.60 4.03
CA GLY A 81 -10.48 -22.76 3.28
C GLY A 81 -11.98 -22.97 3.34
N LEU A 82 -12.77 -21.88 3.42
CA LEU A 82 -14.24 -21.88 3.52
C LEU A 82 -14.76 -22.60 4.78
N GLY A 83 -13.99 -22.57 5.86
CA GLY A 83 -14.33 -23.27 7.11
C GLY A 83 -14.15 -24.78 7.08
N LEU A 84 -13.60 -25.35 6.01
CA LEU A 84 -13.33 -26.79 5.90
C LEU A 84 -12.16 -27.25 6.79
N PHE A 85 -11.29 -26.33 7.18
CA PHE A 85 -10.09 -26.62 7.97
C PHE A 85 -10.04 -25.71 9.19
N LYS A 86 -9.99 -26.30 10.37
CA LYS A 86 -9.76 -25.54 11.61
C LYS A 86 -8.26 -25.43 11.88
N LEU A 87 -7.72 -24.23 11.76
CA LEU A 87 -6.32 -23.95 12.07
C LEU A 87 -6.14 -23.77 13.60
N PRO A 88 -4.94 -24.08 14.15
CA PRO A 88 -4.60 -23.68 15.51
C PRO A 88 -4.51 -22.16 15.61
N ASP A 89 -4.85 -21.56 16.76
CA ASP A 89 -4.91 -20.12 17.00
C ASP A 89 -3.57 -19.36 16.77
N TRP A 90 -2.46 -20.08 16.74
CA TRP A 90 -1.11 -19.55 16.50
C TRP A 90 -0.69 -19.56 15.03
N LEU A 91 -1.45 -20.23 14.14
CA LEU A 91 -1.11 -20.42 12.72
C LEU A 91 -2.14 -19.70 11.83
N PHE A 92 -1.67 -18.85 10.97
CA PHE A 92 -2.47 -18.15 9.96
C PHE A 92 -2.01 -18.60 8.58
N LEU A 93 -2.94 -18.98 7.72
CA LEU A 93 -2.68 -19.33 6.33
C LEU A 93 -3.57 -18.47 5.43
N GLY A 94 -3.14 -18.20 4.22
CA GLY A 94 -3.91 -17.48 3.23
C GLY A 94 -3.46 -17.80 1.82
N PHE A 95 -4.40 -17.68 0.90
CA PHE A 95 -4.16 -17.70 -0.53
C PHE A 95 -4.75 -16.43 -1.14
N SER A 96 -4.09 -15.91 -2.15
CA SER A 96 -4.59 -14.75 -2.88
C SER A 96 -4.25 -14.90 -4.36
N TYR A 97 -5.27 -14.86 -5.21
CA TYR A 97 -5.12 -14.80 -6.65
C TYR A 97 -5.82 -13.58 -7.21
N ARG A 98 -5.10 -12.76 -7.97
CA ARG A 98 -5.69 -11.63 -8.72
C ARG A 98 -5.27 -11.71 -10.17
N GLY A 99 -6.25 -11.67 -11.05
CA GLY A 99 -6.04 -11.56 -12.49
C GLY A 99 -7.06 -10.65 -13.13
N GLY A 100 -6.81 -10.20 -14.35
CA GLY A 100 -7.74 -9.30 -15.00
C GLY A 100 -7.46 -9.10 -16.50
N GLU A 101 -8.45 -8.59 -17.21
CA GLU A 101 -8.35 -8.22 -18.63
C GLU A 101 -8.18 -6.72 -18.75
N LEU A 102 -7.10 -6.29 -19.36
CA LEU A 102 -6.81 -4.91 -19.70
C LEU A 102 -7.23 -4.61 -21.12
N PHE A 103 -7.98 -3.52 -21.30
CA PHE A 103 -8.24 -2.87 -22.57
C PHE A 103 -7.73 -1.44 -22.47
N ALA A 104 -6.74 -1.06 -23.28
CA ALA A 104 -6.19 0.28 -23.25
C ALA A 104 -5.93 0.80 -24.65
N ARG A 105 -6.16 2.10 -24.83
CA ARG A 105 -5.81 2.84 -26.05
C ARG A 105 -5.01 4.07 -25.66
N SER A 106 -3.82 4.20 -26.25
CA SER A 106 -2.95 5.36 -26.05
C SER A 106 -2.77 6.10 -27.38
N THR A 107 -2.93 7.41 -27.34
CA THR A 107 -2.75 8.30 -28.50
C THR A 107 -1.70 9.34 -28.16
N THR A 108 -0.67 9.44 -28.98
CA THR A 108 0.38 10.47 -28.87
C THR A 108 0.14 11.57 -29.89
N ASN A 109 0.11 12.80 -29.41
CA ASN A 109 -0.05 14.01 -30.21
C ASN A 109 1.26 14.83 -30.17
N ASN A 110 1.55 15.58 -31.24
CA ASN A 110 2.63 16.56 -31.27
C ASN A 110 2.21 17.89 -30.59
N ASP A 111 3.13 18.86 -30.51
CA ASP A 111 2.87 20.18 -29.92
C ASP A 111 1.76 20.97 -30.63
N SER A 112 1.50 20.69 -31.93
CA SER A 112 0.38 21.29 -32.68
C SER A 112 -0.96 20.57 -32.45
N GLY A 113 -0.99 19.55 -31.60
CA GLY A 113 -2.18 18.73 -31.33
C GLY A 113 -2.52 17.70 -32.44
N GLN A 114 -1.67 17.52 -33.44
CA GLN A 114 -1.88 16.51 -34.46
C GLN A 114 -1.53 15.13 -33.91
N GLN A 115 -2.43 14.18 -34.13
CA GLN A 115 -2.21 12.78 -33.73
C GLN A 115 -1.08 12.17 -34.56
N GLN A 116 -0.07 11.62 -33.90
CA GLN A 116 1.06 10.95 -34.53
C GLN A 116 0.93 9.43 -34.48
N THR A 117 0.59 8.88 -33.35
CA THR A 117 0.48 7.42 -33.18
C THR A 117 -0.71 7.06 -32.30
N THR A 118 -1.26 5.88 -32.54
CA THR A 118 -2.24 5.24 -31.65
C THR A 118 -1.81 3.80 -31.43
N ALA A 119 -1.76 3.39 -30.18
CA ALA A 119 -1.53 2.01 -29.76
C ALA A 119 -2.76 1.50 -28.99
N THR A 120 -3.12 0.26 -29.25
CA THR A 120 -4.13 -0.48 -28.50
C THR A 120 -3.47 -1.66 -27.81
N ASP A 121 -3.80 -1.88 -26.53
CA ASP A 121 -3.32 -3.01 -25.74
C ASP A 121 -4.55 -3.75 -25.20
N GLN A 122 -4.63 -5.04 -25.48
CA GLN A 122 -5.62 -5.94 -24.92
C GLN A 122 -4.90 -7.21 -24.48
N ARG A 123 -4.94 -7.47 -23.19
CA ARG A 123 -4.26 -8.64 -22.63
C ARG A 123 -4.80 -9.05 -21.28
N TRP A 124 -4.71 -10.35 -21.00
CA TRP A 124 -4.88 -10.86 -19.66
C TRP A 124 -3.65 -10.59 -18.80
N LEU A 125 -3.86 -10.04 -17.60
CA LEU A 125 -2.83 -9.77 -16.61
C LEU A 125 -2.94 -10.77 -15.46
N HIS A 126 -1.88 -11.53 -15.21
CA HIS A 126 -1.70 -12.25 -13.95
C HIS A 126 -1.00 -11.31 -12.97
N MET A 127 -1.74 -10.81 -12.00
CA MET A 127 -1.24 -9.75 -11.11
C MET A 127 -0.65 -10.33 -9.83
N LEU A 128 -1.26 -11.41 -9.33
CA LEU A 128 -0.93 -12.00 -8.04
C LEU A 128 -1.35 -13.46 -8.00
N ALA A 129 -0.48 -14.35 -7.51
CA ALA A 129 -0.79 -15.72 -7.14
C ALA A 129 0.10 -16.10 -5.95
N ASP A 130 -0.36 -15.83 -4.72
CA ASP A 130 0.44 -15.91 -3.50
C ASP A 130 -0.16 -16.88 -2.49
N LEU A 131 0.71 -17.70 -1.92
CA LEU A 131 0.48 -18.38 -0.66
C LEU A 131 1.11 -17.56 0.48
N ARG A 132 0.41 -17.46 1.58
CA ARG A 132 0.82 -16.70 2.75
C ARG A 132 0.74 -17.56 3.98
N ALA A 133 1.74 -17.45 4.86
CA ALA A 133 1.75 -18.10 6.15
C ALA A 133 2.22 -17.13 7.23
N GLY A 134 1.64 -17.24 8.41
CA GLY A 134 2.02 -16.43 9.55
C GLY A 134 1.90 -17.18 10.86
N LEU A 135 2.64 -16.70 11.85
CA LEU A 135 2.71 -17.28 13.18
C LEU A 135 2.52 -16.19 14.24
N ARG A 136 1.76 -16.51 15.29
CA ARG A 136 1.66 -15.70 16.52
C ARG A 136 1.80 -16.63 17.72
N ILE A 137 2.95 -16.59 18.39
CA ILE A 137 3.26 -17.42 19.56
C ILE A 137 3.70 -16.51 20.70
N GLY A 138 2.80 -16.27 21.65
CA GLY A 138 3.01 -15.24 22.67
C GLY A 138 3.23 -13.87 22.03
N ARG A 139 4.38 -13.26 22.30
CA ARG A 139 4.80 -11.96 21.71
C ARG A 139 5.54 -12.08 20.39
N PHE A 140 5.87 -13.29 19.95
CA PHE A 140 6.55 -13.53 18.68
C PHE A 140 5.54 -13.52 17.55
N ARG A 141 5.83 -12.78 16.49
CA ARG A 141 5.09 -12.78 15.21
C ARG A 141 6.04 -13.03 14.06
N ALA A 142 5.60 -13.77 13.07
CA ALA A 142 6.29 -13.91 11.80
C ALA A 142 5.27 -14.01 10.67
N SER A 143 5.63 -13.53 9.49
CA SER A 143 4.82 -13.64 8.27
C SER A 143 5.73 -13.86 7.07
N GLY A 144 5.23 -14.60 6.09
CA GLY A 144 5.94 -14.81 4.83
C GLY A 144 4.97 -15.08 3.69
N THR A 145 5.40 -14.69 2.50
CA THR A 145 4.67 -14.85 1.24
C THR A 145 5.55 -15.57 0.25
N ILE A 146 5.00 -16.57 -0.43
CA ILE A 146 5.58 -17.16 -1.62
C ILE A 146 4.55 -17.15 -2.74
N GLY A 147 4.94 -16.71 -3.91
CA GLY A 147 4.05 -16.55 -5.04
C GLY A 147 4.67 -16.99 -6.35
N TRP A 148 3.84 -16.99 -7.38
CA TRP A 148 4.24 -17.28 -8.74
C TRP A 148 3.68 -16.22 -9.69
N LEU A 149 4.52 -15.84 -10.67
CA LEU A 149 4.15 -14.94 -11.77
C LEU A 149 4.56 -15.59 -13.09
N PRO A 150 3.76 -15.44 -14.17
CA PRO A 150 4.07 -16.00 -15.49
C PRO A 150 5.16 -15.23 -16.25
N TYR A 151 5.68 -14.15 -15.67
CA TYR A 151 6.72 -13.29 -16.24
C TYR A 151 7.84 -13.06 -15.20
N PRO A 152 9.06 -12.74 -15.65
CA PRO A 152 10.17 -12.48 -14.75
C PRO A 152 9.92 -11.25 -13.86
N ALA A 153 10.09 -11.41 -12.55
CA ALA A 153 9.93 -10.36 -11.56
C ALA A 153 11.17 -10.25 -10.66
N SER A 154 12.28 -9.83 -11.26
CA SER A 154 13.61 -9.87 -10.61
C SER A 154 13.68 -9.10 -9.29
N ALA A 155 12.91 -8.03 -9.13
CA ALA A 155 12.90 -7.22 -7.90
C ALA A 155 12.34 -7.95 -6.68
N ILE A 156 11.54 -8.98 -6.88
CA ILE A 156 10.87 -9.75 -5.81
C ILE A 156 11.15 -11.25 -5.90
N SER A 157 11.92 -11.72 -6.90
CA SER A 157 12.24 -13.13 -7.09
C SER A 157 13.10 -13.66 -5.94
N VAL A 158 12.83 -14.88 -5.52
CA VAL A 158 13.66 -15.64 -4.56
C VAL A 158 14.69 -16.52 -5.25
N THR A 159 14.60 -16.66 -6.57
CA THR A 159 15.52 -17.44 -7.39
C THR A 159 16.35 -16.54 -8.29
N ASN A 160 17.60 -16.90 -8.53
CA ASN A 160 18.46 -16.27 -9.55
C ASN A 160 18.37 -17.03 -10.88
N SER A 161 17.24 -17.66 -11.18
CA SER A 161 17.02 -18.35 -12.44
C SER A 161 16.65 -17.35 -13.55
N GLU A 162 16.83 -17.73 -14.79
CA GLU A 162 16.44 -16.90 -15.94
C GLU A 162 14.94 -16.58 -15.95
N THR A 163 14.13 -17.45 -15.38
CA THR A 163 12.67 -17.28 -15.32
C THR A 163 12.21 -16.32 -14.23
N ASN A 164 12.90 -16.28 -13.07
CA ASN A 164 12.55 -15.41 -11.93
C ASN A 164 11.05 -15.37 -11.57
N ASN A 165 10.35 -16.48 -11.77
CA ASN A 165 8.89 -16.59 -11.63
C ASN A 165 8.43 -16.86 -10.19
N ILE A 166 9.30 -17.43 -9.34
CA ILE A 166 9.00 -17.65 -7.93
C ILE A 166 9.36 -16.41 -7.15
N VAL A 167 8.38 -15.82 -6.50
CA VAL A 167 8.50 -14.52 -5.84
C VAL A 167 8.18 -14.61 -4.36
N ALA A 168 8.83 -13.75 -3.56
CA ALA A 168 8.46 -13.51 -2.17
C ALA A 168 8.36 -12.00 -1.96
N ARG A 169 7.13 -11.49 -1.81
CA ARG A 169 6.91 -10.06 -1.63
C ARG A 169 7.37 -9.63 -0.26
N GLU A 170 6.91 -10.30 0.78
CA GLU A 170 7.31 -10.01 2.15
C GLU A 170 7.65 -11.27 2.93
N PHE A 171 8.59 -11.15 3.85
CA PHE A 171 8.84 -12.13 4.91
C PHE A 171 9.58 -11.42 6.04
N TRP A 172 9.07 -11.57 7.24
CA TRP A 172 9.63 -10.91 8.41
C TRP A 172 9.33 -11.71 9.67
N ALA A 173 10.13 -11.44 10.70
CA ALA A 173 9.88 -11.89 12.05
C ALA A 173 10.04 -10.72 13.01
N GLY A 174 9.31 -10.74 14.13
CA GLY A 174 9.31 -9.63 15.08
C GLY A 174 8.80 -10.01 16.45
N TRP A 175 8.83 -9.00 17.32
CA TRP A 175 8.47 -9.12 18.72
C TRP A 175 7.55 -7.97 19.13
N GLU A 176 6.41 -8.29 19.74
CA GLU A 176 5.46 -7.31 20.25
C GLU A 176 6.01 -6.63 21.51
N ILE A 177 5.83 -5.31 21.58
CA ILE A 177 6.16 -4.46 22.70
C ILE A 177 4.87 -4.07 23.41
N GLY A 178 4.82 -4.28 24.72
CA GLY A 178 3.59 -4.07 25.49
C GLY A 178 2.51 -5.10 25.14
N GLU A 179 1.26 -4.74 25.40
CA GLU A 179 0.08 -5.51 24.99
C GLU A 179 -0.46 -4.87 23.70
N GLU A 180 0.06 -5.31 22.55
CA GLU A 180 -0.28 -4.81 21.20
C GLU A 180 0.04 -3.32 20.94
N ALA A 181 0.79 -2.67 21.84
CA ALA A 181 1.15 -1.25 21.72
C ALA A 181 2.24 -0.99 20.67
N GLY A 182 2.99 -2.01 20.25
CA GLY A 182 4.03 -1.86 19.24
C GLY A 182 4.61 -3.19 18.77
N LEU A 183 5.39 -3.12 17.69
CA LEU A 183 6.09 -4.26 17.09
C LEU A 183 7.45 -3.81 16.58
N VAL A 184 8.52 -4.48 17.02
CA VAL A 184 9.82 -4.44 16.35
C VAL A 184 9.90 -5.65 15.44
N ARG A 185 10.21 -5.43 14.17
CA ARG A 185 10.33 -6.52 13.20
C ARG A 185 11.50 -6.30 12.24
N GLY A 186 12.06 -7.39 11.74
CA GLY A 186 13.14 -7.39 10.76
C GLY A 186 12.86 -8.38 9.65
N GLY A 187 13.26 -8.04 8.44
CA GLY A 187 13.05 -8.87 7.26
C GLY A 187 12.86 -8.05 6.00
N ARG A 188 12.16 -8.61 5.04
CA ARG A 188 11.69 -7.91 3.85
C ARG A 188 10.27 -7.41 4.11
N ILE A 189 10.08 -6.10 4.12
CA ILE A 189 8.90 -5.42 4.66
C ILE A 189 8.43 -4.39 3.64
N ASN A 190 7.12 -4.14 3.60
CA ASN A 190 6.56 -3.00 2.88
C ASN A 190 7.05 -1.69 3.51
N LEU A 191 7.41 -0.72 2.68
CA LEU A 191 7.88 0.57 3.18
C LEU A 191 6.75 1.31 3.91
N PRO A 192 6.96 1.75 5.16
CA PRO A 192 6.00 2.56 5.89
C PRO A 192 5.99 4.00 5.36
N PHE A 193 5.09 4.28 4.41
CA PHE A 193 4.98 5.59 3.77
C PHE A 193 3.56 5.83 3.25
N GLY A 194 3.02 7.03 3.45
CA GLY A 194 1.75 7.48 2.90
C GLY A 194 0.53 6.66 3.35
N LEU A 195 -0.51 6.68 2.56
CA LEU A 195 -1.78 5.99 2.80
C LEU A 195 -1.65 4.46 2.81
N ARG A 196 -0.65 3.90 2.14
CA ARG A 196 -0.48 2.45 1.93
C ARG A 196 -1.76 1.80 1.40
N ASN A 197 -2.40 2.47 0.44
CA ASN A 197 -3.59 1.95 -0.18
C ASN A 197 -3.23 0.80 -1.15
N VAL A 198 -4.24 0.01 -1.52
CA VAL A 198 -4.10 -1.15 -2.39
C VAL A 198 -3.90 -0.78 -3.87
N GLU A 199 -4.06 0.50 -4.23
CA GLU A 199 -3.95 1.02 -5.59
C GLU A 199 -2.48 1.05 -6.05
N HIS A 200 -1.93 -0.11 -6.41
CA HIS A 200 -0.54 -0.24 -6.83
C HIS A 200 -0.22 0.52 -8.13
N THR A 201 -1.21 0.80 -8.97
CA THR A 201 -1.05 1.57 -10.21
C THR A 201 -1.13 3.07 -10.03
N ALA A 202 -1.48 3.57 -8.82
CA ALA A 202 -1.49 4.99 -8.50
C ALA A 202 -0.09 5.61 -8.62
N TRP A 203 0.00 6.79 -9.21
CA TRP A 203 1.30 7.43 -9.43
C TRP A 203 2.04 7.76 -8.13
N VAL A 204 1.34 8.05 -7.02
CA VAL A 204 1.99 8.23 -5.72
C VAL A 204 2.82 6.99 -5.33
N ARG A 205 2.34 5.78 -5.63
CA ARG A 205 3.08 4.53 -5.35
C ARG A 205 4.29 4.34 -6.26
N ALA A 206 4.12 4.61 -7.57
CA ALA A 206 5.20 4.54 -8.54
C ALA A 206 6.28 5.61 -8.29
N ALA A 207 5.87 6.86 -8.02
CA ALA A 207 6.76 7.99 -7.80
C ALA A 207 7.59 7.85 -6.51
N THR A 208 6.98 7.38 -5.44
CA THR A 208 7.63 7.14 -4.14
C THR A 208 8.33 5.77 -4.07
N ARG A 209 8.08 4.86 -5.03
CA ARG A 209 8.55 3.46 -5.04
C ARG A 209 8.14 2.70 -3.78
N THR A 210 6.90 2.92 -3.36
CA THR A 210 6.31 2.28 -2.17
C THR A 210 5.17 1.32 -2.54
N ASP A 211 5.17 0.85 -3.79
CA ASP A 211 4.22 -0.16 -4.26
C ASP A 211 4.31 -1.44 -3.44
N ILE A 212 3.17 -1.95 -3.00
CA ILE A 212 3.05 -3.16 -2.18
C ILE A 212 3.35 -4.45 -2.95
N ASN A 213 3.42 -4.42 -4.29
CA ASN A 213 3.73 -5.60 -5.09
C ASN A 213 5.24 -5.81 -5.26
N GLU A 214 6.03 -4.72 -5.40
CA GLU A 214 7.46 -4.82 -5.74
C GLU A 214 8.35 -3.89 -4.90
N GLY A 215 7.78 -2.94 -4.15
CA GLY A 215 8.51 -1.91 -3.42
C GLY A 215 9.16 -2.36 -2.10
N GLN A 216 9.00 -3.62 -1.68
CA GLN A 216 9.51 -4.10 -0.41
C GLN A 216 11.03 -4.03 -0.31
N GLN A 217 11.51 -3.66 0.88
CA GLN A 217 12.93 -3.55 1.19
C GLN A 217 13.28 -4.42 2.41
N TYR A 218 14.52 -4.85 2.50
CA TYR A 218 15.05 -5.44 3.74
C TYR A 218 15.38 -4.34 4.72
N GLY A 219 15.06 -4.58 5.99
CA GLY A 219 15.35 -3.65 7.05
C GLY A 219 14.80 -4.09 8.39
N VAL A 220 14.85 -3.15 9.34
CA VAL A 220 14.26 -3.29 10.66
C VAL A 220 13.30 -2.13 10.86
N SER A 221 12.09 -2.42 11.33
CA SER A 221 11.09 -1.40 11.65
C SER A 221 10.64 -1.47 13.10
N LEU A 222 10.24 -0.29 13.60
CA LEU A 222 9.53 -0.10 14.86
C LEU A 222 8.17 0.51 14.52
N LEU A 223 7.12 -0.24 14.78
CA LEU A 223 5.73 0.23 14.72
C LEU A 223 5.25 0.53 16.13
N LEU A 224 4.53 1.64 16.29
CA LEU A 224 3.78 2.02 17.49
C LEU A 224 2.31 2.19 17.09
N ALA A 225 1.42 1.48 17.80
CA ALA A 225 0.00 1.35 17.50
C ALA A 225 -0.84 1.97 18.63
N GLY A 226 -0.78 3.30 18.78
CA GLY A 226 -1.65 4.03 19.72
C GLY A 226 -3.04 4.32 19.10
N GLU A 227 -4.04 4.50 19.95
CA GLU A 227 -5.41 4.85 19.53
C GLU A 227 -5.47 6.20 18.81
N THR A 228 -4.85 7.21 19.42
CA THR A 228 -4.89 8.58 18.91
C THR A 228 -3.74 8.87 17.93
N VAL A 229 -2.55 8.34 18.24
CA VAL A 229 -1.35 8.53 17.43
C VAL A 229 -0.71 7.18 17.18
N ARG A 230 -0.35 6.93 15.93
CA ARG A 230 0.38 5.73 15.52
C ARG A 230 1.42 6.09 14.47
N GLY A 231 2.36 5.23 14.28
CA GLY A 231 3.39 5.43 13.28
C GLY A 231 4.32 4.24 13.15
N GLU A 232 5.09 4.23 12.10
CA GLU A 232 6.13 3.24 11.88
C GLU A 232 7.35 3.92 11.29
N ILE A 233 8.53 3.54 11.75
CA ILE A 233 9.81 3.94 11.16
C ILE A 233 10.61 2.70 10.83
N MET A 234 11.24 2.68 9.66
CA MET A 234 12.06 1.58 9.15
C MET A 234 13.43 2.08 8.74
N ALA A 235 14.47 1.43 9.23
CA ALA A 235 15.81 1.53 8.70
C ALA A 235 15.94 0.56 7.52
N ILE A 236 16.26 1.09 6.33
CA ILE A 236 16.32 0.36 5.06
C ILE A 236 17.75 -0.11 4.81
N ALA A 237 17.95 -1.41 4.67
CA ALA A 237 19.21 -2.03 4.28
C ALA A 237 19.34 -2.24 2.75
N GLY A 238 18.23 -2.14 2.03
CA GLY A 238 18.14 -2.24 0.58
C GLY A 238 17.43 -3.51 0.09
N ASN A 239 17.15 -3.57 -1.21
CA ASN A 239 16.59 -4.77 -1.83
C ASN A 239 17.73 -5.66 -2.35
N TYR A 240 17.98 -6.80 -1.69
CA TYR A 240 19.08 -7.71 -2.03
C TYR A 240 18.85 -8.52 -3.33
N GLN A 241 17.64 -8.50 -3.89
CA GLN A 241 17.37 -9.05 -5.22
C GLN A 241 17.88 -8.15 -6.35
N LEU A 242 18.05 -6.85 -6.11
CA LEU A 242 18.62 -5.96 -7.12
C LEU A 242 20.10 -6.27 -7.38
N LYS A 243 20.43 -6.40 -8.66
CA LYS A 243 21.79 -6.63 -9.17
C LYS A 243 22.12 -5.60 -10.27
N PRO A 244 23.32 -5.03 -10.29
CA PRO A 244 24.36 -5.10 -9.24
C PRO A 244 23.94 -4.35 -7.96
N ASP A 245 24.70 -4.57 -6.89
CA ASP A 245 24.45 -4.05 -5.54
C ASP A 245 24.43 -2.51 -5.45
N ASP A 246 25.10 -1.84 -6.39
CA ASP A 246 25.16 -0.37 -6.51
C ASP A 246 23.75 0.29 -6.57
N TYR A 247 22.74 -0.44 -7.07
CA TYR A 247 21.36 0.06 -7.17
C TYR A 247 20.56 -0.06 -5.86
N ARG A 248 21.11 -0.68 -4.82
CA ARG A 248 20.42 -0.84 -3.54
C ARG A 248 20.30 0.49 -2.83
N GLU A 249 19.07 0.88 -2.57
CA GLU A 249 18.74 2.07 -1.77
C GLU A 249 18.86 1.74 -0.28
N ARG A 250 19.61 2.55 0.48
CA ARG A 250 19.76 2.45 1.94
C ARG A 250 19.35 3.77 2.56
N GLY A 251 18.70 3.72 3.72
CA GLY A 251 18.23 4.94 4.38
C GLY A 251 17.11 4.66 5.35
N TYR A 252 16.06 5.47 5.33
CA TYR A 252 14.90 5.25 6.17
C TYR A 252 13.60 5.56 5.41
N SER A 253 12.50 5.00 5.92
CA SER A 253 11.12 5.35 5.60
C SER A 253 10.31 5.37 6.89
N GLY A 254 9.33 6.26 6.99
CA GLY A 254 8.44 6.30 8.14
C GLY A 254 7.23 7.19 7.91
N TYR A 255 6.22 6.97 8.74
CA TYR A 255 5.05 7.82 8.84
C TYR A 255 4.62 7.99 10.30
N VAL A 256 3.92 9.05 10.55
CA VAL A 256 3.14 9.28 11.77
C VAL A 256 1.74 9.72 11.37
N GLU A 257 0.73 9.22 12.07
CA GLU A 257 -0.68 9.52 11.82
C GLU A 257 -1.39 9.78 13.15
N ALA A 258 -2.23 10.82 13.17
CA ALA A 258 -3.04 11.19 14.33
C ALA A 258 -4.53 11.16 13.97
N MET A 259 -5.35 10.57 14.85
CA MET A 259 -6.80 10.67 14.82
C MET A 259 -7.19 12.08 15.33
N VAL A 260 -7.65 12.93 14.45
CA VAL A 260 -8.08 14.31 14.77
C VAL A 260 -9.57 14.39 15.05
N ALA A 261 -10.33 13.37 14.63
CA ALA A 261 -11.73 13.16 14.98
C ALA A 261 -12.02 11.62 14.94
N PRO A 262 -13.15 11.14 15.46
CA PRO A 262 -13.44 9.70 15.52
C PRO A 262 -13.35 8.96 14.18
N SER A 263 -13.62 9.65 13.07
CA SER A 263 -13.54 9.09 11.70
C SER A 263 -12.57 9.83 10.79
N MET A 264 -11.65 10.63 11.34
CA MET A 264 -10.71 11.43 10.55
C MET A 264 -9.29 11.30 11.10
N ALA A 265 -8.35 10.95 10.23
CA ALA A 265 -6.93 10.85 10.54
C ALA A 265 -6.11 11.69 9.56
N LEU A 266 -5.10 12.38 10.09
CA LEU A 266 -4.10 13.11 9.33
C LEU A 266 -2.73 12.50 9.58
N GLY A 267 -1.94 12.34 8.54
CA GLY A 267 -0.60 11.78 8.65
C GLY A 267 0.44 12.53 7.84
N LEU A 268 1.68 12.35 8.26
CA LEU A 268 2.88 12.80 7.57
C LEU A 268 3.79 11.60 7.31
N SER A 269 4.49 11.62 6.20
CA SER A 269 5.43 10.58 5.80
C SER A 269 6.75 11.17 5.29
N SER A 270 7.83 10.42 5.50
CA SER A 270 9.16 10.80 5.06
C SER A 270 9.95 9.54 4.67
N LEU A 271 10.60 9.62 3.51
CA LEU A 271 11.50 8.62 2.99
C LEU A 271 12.76 9.32 2.47
N VAL A 272 13.93 8.84 2.91
CA VAL A 272 15.22 9.30 2.42
C VAL A 272 16.10 8.07 2.16
N THR A 273 16.56 7.92 0.93
CA THR A 273 17.42 6.80 0.52
C THR A 273 18.57 7.27 -0.34
N ARG A 274 19.69 6.58 -0.19
CA ARG A 274 20.89 6.75 -1.02
C ARG A 274 21.23 5.45 -1.71
N ALA A 275 21.56 5.53 -2.99
CA ALA A 275 22.15 4.45 -3.77
C ALA A 275 23.44 4.92 -4.42
N ASP A 276 24.41 4.02 -4.60
CA ASP A 276 25.65 4.30 -5.32
C ASP A 276 25.40 4.44 -6.83
N ARG A 277 24.27 3.89 -7.31
CA ARG A 277 23.67 4.15 -8.62
C ARG A 277 22.15 4.28 -8.50
N GLY A 278 21.62 5.43 -8.82
CA GLY A 278 20.15 5.59 -8.95
C GLY A 278 19.61 4.79 -10.13
N LEU A 279 18.44 4.18 -9.99
CA LEU A 279 17.82 3.38 -11.07
C LEU A 279 17.60 4.20 -12.35
N SER A 280 17.22 5.47 -12.25
CA SER A 280 17.03 6.38 -13.38
C SER A 280 18.31 7.14 -13.73
N THR A 281 19.01 7.68 -12.75
CA THR A 281 20.16 8.59 -12.93
C THR A 281 21.46 7.88 -13.33
N LYS A 282 21.62 6.58 -12.98
CA LYS A 282 22.81 5.75 -13.19
C LYS A 282 24.09 6.27 -12.49
N VAL A 283 23.97 7.26 -11.60
CA VAL A 283 25.04 7.87 -10.80
C VAL A 283 24.68 7.85 -9.33
N PRO A 284 25.63 8.13 -8.40
CA PRO A 284 25.31 8.21 -6.97
C PRO A 284 24.19 9.21 -6.72
N THR A 285 23.12 8.74 -6.07
CA THR A 285 21.88 9.50 -5.96
C THR A 285 21.32 9.44 -4.54
N LEU A 286 20.89 10.60 -4.03
CA LEU A 286 20.06 10.75 -2.86
C LEU A 286 18.62 11.00 -3.34
N ARG A 287 17.68 10.13 -2.95
CA ARG A 287 16.26 10.25 -3.25
C ARG A 287 15.50 10.51 -1.96
N GLN A 288 14.55 11.44 -2.03
CA GLN A 288 13.69 11.81 -0.91
C GLN A 288 12.23 11.90 -1.37
N ALA A 289 11.33 11.50 -0.51
CA ALA A 289 9.89 11.73 -0.64
C ALA A 289 9.35 12.17 0.72
N HIS A 290 8.59 13.25 0.73
CA HIS A 290 7.97 13.78 1.94
C HIS A 290 6.51 14.09 1.63
N GLY A 291 5.60 13.56 2.41
CA GLY A 291 4.18 13.63 2.11
C GLY A 291 3.30 13.91 3.31
N ALA A 292 2.08 14.32 3.00
CA ALA A 292 0.98 14.38 3.93
C ALA A 292 -0.19 13.57 3.38
N PHE A 293 -0.96 12.95 4.26
CA PHE A 293 -2.12 12.17 3.86
C PHE A 293 -3.29 12.33 4.83
N LEU A 294 -4.49 12.12 4.28
CA LEU A 294 -5.76 12.20 4.97
C LEU A 294 -6.54 10.91 4.75
N ARG A 295 -7.17 10.40 5.82
CA ARG A 295 -8.23 9.40 5.77
C ARG A 295 -9.44 9.97 6.51
N TRP A 296 -10.58 10.05 5.87
CA TRP A 296 -11.78 10.64 6.45
C TRP A 296 -13.04 9.86 6.09
N GLY A 297 -13.71 9.30 7.08
CA GLY A 297 -15.06 8.79 6.99
C GLY A 297 -16.04 9.95 7.14
N ILE A 298 -16.46 10.54 6.03
CA ILE A 298 -17.37 11.69 6.02
C ILE A 298 -18.76 11.25 6.51
N LEU A 299 -19.21 10.11 6.02
CA LEU A 299 -20.46 9.44 6.39
C LEU A 299 -20.18 7.92 6.52
N PRO A 300 -21.09 7.14 7.13
CA PRO A 300 -20.92 5.69 7.15
C PRO A 300 -20.77 5.05 5.76
N GLN A 301 -21.36 5.67 4.72
CA GLN A 301 -21.30 5.21 3.34
C GLN A 301 -20.30 5.96 2.47
N LEU A 302 -19.62 6.99 3.01
CA LEU A 302 -18.74 7.86 2.21
C LEU A 302 -17.40 8.10 2.91
N GLY A 303 -16.33 7.67 2.26
CA GLY A 303 -14.95 7.91 2.67
C GLY A 303 -14.22 8.84 1.70
N LEU A 304 -13.20 9.52 2.20
CA LEU A 304 -12.23 10.31 1.44
C LEU A 304 -10.82 9.90 1.85
N LEU A 305 -10.01 9.59 0.85
CA LEU A 305 -8.58 9.36 0.97
C LEU A 305 -7.84 10.41 0.14
N ALA A 306 -6.81 11.00 0.69
CA ALA A 306 -5.95 11.92 -0.07
C ALA A 306 -4.50 11.80 0.38
N GLU A 307 -3.57 11.93 -0.57
CA GLU A 307 -2.13 11.92 -0.35
C GLU A 307 -1.46 12.92 -1.29
N ALA A 308 -0.48 13.65 -0.78
CA ALA A 308 0.32 14.59 -1.57
C ALA A 308 1.77 14.51 -1.15
N ASP A 309 2.66 14.27 -2.12
CA ASP A 309 4.08 14.03 -1.92
C ASP A 309 4.92 15.05 -2.70
N VAL A 310 5.95 15.56 -2.05
CA VAL A 310 7.07 16.26 -2.66
C VAL A 310 8.21 15.26 -2.85
N LEU A 311 8.75 15.23 -4.05
CA LEU A 311 9.79 14.31 -4.47
C LEU A 311 11.07 15.08 -4.77
N LEU A 312 12.20 14.68 -4.18
CA LEU A 312 13.49 15.30 -4.42
C LEU A 312 14.49 14.22 -4.82
N GLN A 313 15.29 14.51 -5.87
CA GLN A 313 16.34 13.63 -6.33
C GLN A 313 17.61 14.45 -6.55
N GLN A 314 18.67 14.13 -5.80
CA GLN A 314 19.96 14.78 -5.92
C GLN A 314 21.00 13.84 -6.50
N ARG A 315 21.66 14.27 -7.59
CA ARG A 315 22.83 13.60 -8.15
C ARG A 315 24.08 14.03 -7.37
N LEU A 316 24.61 13.16 -6.52
CA LEU A 316 25.63 13.52 -5.53
C LEU A 316 26.96 13.98 -6.18
N GLY A 317 27.32 13.44 -7.35
CA GLY A 317 28.54 13.83 -8.06
C GLY A 317 28.53 15.21 -8.69
N THR A 318 27.34 15.71 -9.07
CA THR A 318 27.18 17.02 -9.73
C THR A 318 26.47 18.04 -8.86
N GLY A 319 25.87 17.60 -7.73
CA GLY A 319 25.07 18.47 -6.87
C GLY A 319 23.71 18.86 -7.46
N VAL A 320 23.35 18.40 -8.65
CA VAL A 320 22.08 18.74 -9.30
C VAL A 320 20.94 18.18 -8.47
N LEU A 321 20.02 19.05 -8.06
CA LEU A 321 18.78 18.74 -7.35
C LEU A 321 17.59 18.89 -8.31
N GLU A 322 16.84 17.81 -8.48
CA GLU A 322 15.61 17.75 -9.27
C GLU A 322 14.41 17.57 -8.32
N ALA A 323 13.34 18.33 -8.56
CA ALA A 323 12.12 18.23 -7.78
C ALA A 323 10.95 17.73 -8.63
N GLY A 324 10.07 17.00 -7.98
CA GLY A 324 8.82 16.48 -8.53
C GLY A 324 7.72 16.49 -7.48
N SER A 325 6.54 16.04 -7.84
CA SER A 325 5.42 15.86 -6.92
C SER A 325 4.46 14.79 -7.42
N ALA A 326 3.75 14.17 -6.49
CA ALA A 326 2.67 13.25 -6.81
C ALA A 326 1.48 13.50 -5.88
N THR A 327 0.27 13.37 -6.38
CA THR A 327 -0.94 13.48 -5.57
C THR A 327 -1.91 12.36 -5.93
N TRP A 328 -2.72 11.97 -4.96
CA TRP A 328 -3.83 11.04 -5.12
C TRP A 328 -5.00 11.49 -4.25
N THR A 329 -6.20 11.50 -4.80
CA THR A 329 -7.44 11.76 -4.07
C THR A 329 -8.50 10.80 -4.55
N GLN A 330 -9.16 10.09 -3.62
CA GLN A 330 -10.18 9.09 -3.91
C GLN A 330 -11.35 9.27 -2.97
N PHE A 331 -12.55 9.31 -3.50
CA PHE A 331 -13.78 9.10 -2.75
C PHE A 331 -14.15 7.62 -2.81
N ASP A 332 -14.72 7.10 -1.76
CA ASP A 332 -15.30 5.77 -1.69
C ASP A 332 -16.73 5.87 -1.21
N TRP A 333 -17.65 5.66 -2.13
CA TRP A 333 -19.08 5.64 -1.84
C TRP A 333 -19.61 4.21 -1.92
N GLU A 334 -20.18 3.75 -0.80
CA GLU A 334 -20.79 2.42 -0.64
C GLU A 334 -22.32 2.56 -0.52
N PRO A 335 -23.07 2.65 -1.63
CA PRO A 335 -24.53 2.80 -1.61
C PRO A 335 -25.26 1.60 -0.97
N ILE A 336 -24.70 0.42 -1.15
CA ILE A 336 -25.12 -0.82 -0.50
C ILE A 336 -23.87 -1.57 -0.04
N GLN A 337 -23.98 -2.28 1.07
CA GLN A 337 -22.85 -3.02 1.64
C GLN A 337 -22.17 -3.92 0.62
N GLY A 338 -20.87 -3.79 0.51
CA GLY A 338 -20.01 -4.56 -0.39
C GLY A 338 -19.99 -4.09 -1.83
N PHE A 339 -20.68 -3.01 -2.18
CA PHE A 339 -20.61 -2.40 -3.50
C PHE A 339 -20.10 -0.96 -3.39
N HIS A 340 -18.97 -0.69 -4.01
CA HIS A 340 -18.25 0.58 -3.90
C HIS A 340 -18.15 1.25 -5.26
N LEU A 341 -18.36 2.55 -5.30
CA LEU A 341 -18.05 3.43 -6.41
C LEU A 341 -16.98 4.41 -5.97
N MET A 342 -15.80 4.32 -6.59
CA MET A 342 -14.61 5.05 -6.15
C MET A 342 -14.04 5.93 -7.28
N PRO A 343 -14.55 7.16 -7.48
CA PRO A 343 -13.88 8.14 -8.32
C PRO A 343 -12.57 8.59 -7.66
N ALA A 344 -11.51 8.70 -8.47
CA ALA A 344 -10.21 9.19 -8.03
C ALA A 344 -9.57 10.12 -9.05
N PHE A 345 -8.73 11.01 -8.56
CA PHE A 345 -7.92 11.94 -9.33
C PHE A 345 -6.47 11.87 -8.88
N GLU A 346 -5.53 11.88 -9.82
CA GLU A 346 -4.10 11.85 -9.53
C GLU A 346 -3.32 12.85 -10.38
N THR A 347 -2.21 13.33 -9.85
CA THR A 347 -1.24 14.12 -10.59
C THR A 347 0.17 13.59 -10.36
N TRP A 348 1.04 13.77 -11.35
CA TRP A 348 2.45 13.45 -11.22
C TRP A 348 3.30 14.44 -12.03
N LYS A 349 4.15 15.17 -11.33
CA LYS A 349 5.26 15.91 -11.91
C LYS A 349 6.53 15.10 -11.69
N GLN A 350 7.12 14.60 -12.77
CA GLN A 350 8.38 13.85 -12.69
C GLN A 350 9.54 14.76 -12.28
N TYR A 351 10.68 14.15 -11.93
CA TYR A 351 11.90 14.88 -11.64
C TYR A 351 12.39 15.66 -12.86
N GLY A 352 12.84 16.90 -12.62
CA GLY A 352 13.33 17.78 -13.67
C GLY A 352 12.19 18.43 -14.49
N ASP A 353 12.57 19.06 -15.58
CA ASP A 353 11.63 19.75 -16.48
C ASP A 353 11.23 18.80 -17.63
N MET A 354 10.40 17.83 -17.34
CA MET A 354 9.92 16.80 -18.28
C MET A 354 8.60 17.19 -18.97
N GLY A 355 8.37 18.50 -19.20
CA GLY A 355 7.26 18.94 -20.05
C GLY A 355 5.92 19.18 -19.35
N GLY A 356 5.84 19.15 -18.01
CA GLY A 356 4.63 19.50 -17.29
C GLY A 356 4.13 18.49 -16.26
N VAL A 357 2.86 18.64 -15.87
CA VAL A 357 2.19 17.76 -14.89
C VAL A 357 1.31 16.77 -15.64
N SER A 358 1.51 15.50 -15.36
CA SER A 358 0.61 14.42 -15.78
C SER A 358 -0.65 14.43 -14.91
N THR A 359 -1.81 14.17 -15.50
CA THR A 359 -3.10 14.05 -14.80
C THR A 359 -3.74 12.71 -15.11
N GLY A 360 -4.40 12.13 -14.11
CA GLY A 360 -5.13 10.88 -14.21
C GLY A 360 -6.47 10.96 -13.51
N GLU A 361 -7.49 10.43 -14.15
CA GLU A 361 -8.85 10.32 -13.64
C GLU A 361 -9.25 8.85 -13.66
N TRP A 362 -9.92 8.41 -12.59
CA TRP A 362 -10.32 7.04 -12.39
C TRP A 362 -11.76 6.96 -11.92
N ILE A 363 -12.46 5.96 -12.39
CA ILE A 363 -13.73 5.51 -11.80
C ILE A 363 -13.59 4.02 -11.58
N THR A 364 -13.58 3.61 -10.32
CA THR A 364 -13.54 2.22 -9.93
C THR A 364 -14.89 1.78 -9.41
N VAL A 365 -15.39 0.66 -9.91
CA VAL A 365 -16.48 -0.12 -9.33
C VAL A 365 -15.85 -1.35 -8.69
N ASP A 366 -16.05 -1.51 -7.39
CA ASP A 366 -15.51 -2.63 -6.62
C ASP A 366 -16.65 -3.32 -5.88
N TRP A 367 -16.79 -4.61 -6.09
CA TRP A 367 -17.88 -5.39 -5.56
C TRP A 367 -17.38 -6.66 -4.88
N PHE A 368 -17.77 -6.84 -3.63
CA PHE A 368 -17.51 -8.01 -2.80
C PHE A 368 -18.78 -8.86 -2.67
N PRO A 369 -19.12 -9.71 -3.67
CA PRO A 369 -20.32 -10.55 -3.59
C PRO A 369 -20.26 -11.56 -2.44
N TRP A 370 -19.05 -11.98 -2.03
CA TRP A 370 -18.76 -12.83 -0.89
C TRP A 370 -17.43 -12.43 -0.24
N SER A 371 -17.20 -12.85 1.00
CA SER A 371 -15.99 -12.56 1.77
C SER A 371 -14.68 -13.01 1.11
N HIS A 372 -14.75 -13.91 0.14
CA HIS A 372 -13.59 -14.48 -0.57
C HIS A 372 -13.47 -14.04 -2.03
N LEU A 373 -14.37 -13.18 -2.51
CA LEU A 373 -14.40 -12.76 -3.91
C LEU A 373 -14.59 -11.26 -4.02
N GLU A 374 -13.68 -10.62 -4.73
CA GLU A 374 -13.74 -9.22 -5.19
C GLU A 374 -13.81 -9.21 -6.71
N LEU A 375 -14.78 -8.50 -7.26
CA LEU A 375 -14.94 -8.21 -8.68
C LEU A 375 -14.77 -6.70 -8.88
N ARG A 376 -13.83 -6.32 -9.71
CA ARG A 376 -13.47 -4.91 -9.85
C ARG A 376 -13.37 -4.48 -11.30
N ILE A 377 -13.81 -3.27 -11.58
CA ILE A 377 -13.69 -2.59 -12.87
C ILE A 377 -13.08 -1.23 -12.62
N ASP A 378 -11.94 -0.96 -13.24
CA ASP A 378 -11.30 0.34 -13.26
C ASP A 378 -11.43 0.94 -14.65
N LEU A 379 -12.05 2.10 -14.75
CA LEU A 379 -12.02 2.95 -15.93
C LEU A 379 -11.06 4.07 -15.66
N PHE A 380 -10.11 4.31 -16.57
CA PHE A 380 -9.11 5.35 -16.37
C PHE A 380 -8.87 6.18 -17.62
N PHE A 381 -8.62 7.46 -17.39
CA PHE A 381 -8.10 8.39 -18.39
C PHE A 381 -6.83 9.03 -17.84
N ARG A 382 -5.75 9.00 -18.60
CA ARG A 382 -4.45 9.60 -18.23
C ARG A 382 -3.94 10.48 -19.34
N GLN A 383 -3.45 11.65 -18.96
CA GLN A 383 -2.73 12.57 -19.84
C GLN A 383 -1.32 12.75 -19.33
N GLN A 384 -0.34 12.50 -20.18
CA GLN A 384 1.08 12.63 -19.85
C GLN A 384 1.75 13.57 -20.87
N PRO A 385 2.17 14.77 -20.43
CA PRO A 385 3.00 15.65 -21.24
C PRO A 385 4.34 14.96 -21.57
N GLN A 386 4.83 15.22 -22.77
CA GLN A 386 6.15 14.77 -23.24
C GLN A 386 6.86 15.92 -23.93
N THR A 387 8.17 15.83 -24.08
CA THR A 387 8.90 16.79 -24.92
C THR A 387 8.41 16.68 -26.36
N GLY A 388 7.81 17.74 -26.89
CA GLY A 388 7.26 17.78 -28.24
C GLY A 388 5.83 17.25 -28.35
N GLY A 389 5.05 17.19 -27.23
CA GLY A 389 3.65 16.80 -27.32
C GLY A 389 3.03 16.23 -26.05
N SER A 390 2.07 15.33 -26.20
CA SER A 390 1.39 14.67 -25.09
C SER A 390 0.91 13.27 -25.48
N THR A 391 0.82 12.37 -24.49
CA THR A 391 0.17 11.07 -24.64
C THR A 391 -1.11 11.05 -23.80
N HIS A 392 -2.21 10.64 -24.41
CA HIS A 392 -3.49 10.40 -23.78
C HIS A 392 -3.78 8.91 -23.78
N SER A 393 -4.11 8.36 -22.63
CA SER A 393 -4.45 6.95 -22.47
C SER A 393 -5.85 6.81 -21.88
N LEU A 394 -6.70 6.03 -22.52
CA LEU A 394 -8.01 5.63 -22.03
C LEU A 394 -8.03 4.12 -21.92
N GLY A 395 -8.54 3.60 -20.82
CA GLY A 395 -8.62 2.14 -20.67
C GLY A 395 -9.65 1.68 -19.65
N ALA A 396 -9.85 0.37 -19.66
CA ALA A 396 -10.65 -0.38 -18.72
C ALA A 396 -9.85 -1.60 -18.26
N LEU A 397 -9.88 -1.88 -16.97
CA LEU A 397 -9.28 -3.08 -16.36
C LEU A 397 -10.35 -3.81 -15.57
N PHE A 398 -10.70 -5.01 -16.02
CA PHE A 398 -11.61 -5.91 -15.30
C PHE A 398 -10.79 -6.87 -14.46
N GLN A 399 -11.08 -6.98 -13.18
CA GLN A 399 -10.30 -7.80 -12.25
C GLN A 399 -11.19 -8.78 -11.49
N VAL A 400 -10.62 -9.95 -11.23
CA VAL A 400 -11.15 -10.94 -10.30
C VAL A 400 -10.08 -11.20 -9.24
N HIS A 401 -10.44 -11.09 -7.97
CA HIS A 401 -9.57 -11.36 -6.85
C HIS A 401 -10.22 -12.40 -5.94
N VAL A 402 -9.53 -13.51 -5.74
CA VAL A 402 -9.94 -14.60 -4.85
C VAL A 402 -9.00 -14.62 -3.65
N LEU A 403 -9.57 -14.66 -2.46
CA LEU A 403 -8.88 -14.66 -1.16
C LEU A 403 -9.34 -15.86 -0.33
N LEU A 404 -8.42 -16.60 0.31
CA LEU A 404 -8.73 -17.71 1.23
C LEU A 404 -7.98 -17.57 2.53
#